data_7c18a74dafff69d8f3fd24bf0af6e45f
#
_entry.id   7c18a74dafff69d8f3fd24bf0af6e45f
#
_cell.length_a   1.000
_cell.length_b   1.000
_cell.length_c   1.000
_cell.angle_alpha   90.00
_cell.angle_beta   90.00
_cell.angle_gamma   90.00
#
_symmetry.space_group_name_H-M   'P 1'
#
loop_
_entity.id
_entity.type
_entity.pdbx_description
1 polymer ?
#
loop_
_entity_poly.entity_id
_entity_poly.type
_entity_poly.pdbx_seq_one_letter_code
_entity_poly.pdbx_strand_id
1 'polypeptide(L)'
;MKEMRKIPLTIEALSPLVLTAGSQGAILTESGDAISGSIVRGMIAARFIEAQNLGRGAHESEGFRRLFTGALKFAAAYPSKDGESAMRLPFSLQKDKLSSDLIDLSASEGKSPPGYKPLKGCGVVRGAAIERVETKKNISLHMSRNEDGERLAGKSTEGGIYSYESLLPGQAFCGEIIGEAADIQELLTSIDCEDGAFLSQIGKSRSTQYGLCRVTLAAPAVLEPPAQSLLSSTLRLRLAAPLLSDAALSRNARETLEAEFLAPLKESAESDDFSLGRIFAAAASASNFIGVWNMRRPTQFGLAAGSIFELKKASPWTSRDAAALAALLAEGAGSRTEEGFGRLALWTVDAPTLFEATQERPARRTVKSERARAIVRAVLRRRIAQSVRLAAYKDAASLTGRLAGMTHAFARLETMLGPREDLEGAPARFRAKFAAEVGAKRTPLARHLEGVKLGAAELRDILRGERPELSPYASLDLSAEVPQELAEDAGFSRPALKDDGEIFYDYWLWFFRHARKRAVQQRKEAAD
;
A
#
# COMPACT_ATOMS: atom_id res chain seq x y z
N MET A 1 1.37 -24.92 -36.60
CA MET A 1 1.01 -24.13 -35.39
C MET A 1 1.37 -22.67 -35.63
N LYS A 2 0.48 -21.74 -35.29
CA LYS A 2 0.79 -20.31 -35.34
C LYS A 2 1.80 -19.99 -34.25
N GLU A 3 2.76 -19.09 -34.53
CA GLU A 3 3.78 -18.70 -33.57
C GLU A 3 3.16 -17.78 -32.52
N MET A 4 3.08 -18.26 -31.27
CA MET A 4 2.62 -17.46 -30.13
C MET A 4 3.76 -16.63 -29.55
N ARG A 5 3.49 -15.36 -29.27
CA ARG A 5 4.45 -14.45 -28.66
C ARG A 5 3.86 -13.78 -27.41
N LYS A 6 4.74 -13.27 -26.60
CA LYS A 6 4.39 -12.45 -25.43
C LYS A 6 5.18 -11.15 -25.42
N ILE A 7 4.55 -10.08 -24.97
CA ILE A 7 5.18 -8.81 -24.62
C ILE A 7 5.23 -8.74 -23.10
N PRO A 8 6.39 -8.89 -22.45
CA PRO A 8 6.50 -8.55 -21.04
C PRO A 8 6.26 -7.06 -20.84
N LEU A 9 5.53 -6.72 -19.77
CA LEU A 9 5.30 -5.32 -19.41
C LEU A 9 5.57 -5.07 -17.94
N THR A 10 6.03 -3.86 -17.65
CA THR A 10 6.22 -3.37 -16.29
C THR A 10 5.36 -2.13 -16.07
N ILE A 11 4.64 -2.08 -14.96
CA ILE A 11 3.80 -0.95 -14.54
C ILE A 11 4.38 -0.40 -13.24
N GLU A 12 4.96 0.78 -13.28
CA GLU A 12 5.48 1.49 -12.11
C GLU A 12 4.45 2.49 -11.60
N ALA A 13 4.07 2.38 -10.34
CA ALA A 13 3.19 3.33 -9.68
C ALA A 13 3.91 4.65 -9.40
N LEU A 14 3.55 5.72 -10.09
CA LEU A 14 4.08 7.07 -9.87
C LEU A 14 3.26 7.86 -8.84
N SER A 15 1.99 7.51 -8.67
CA SER A 15 1.10 8.00 -7.62
C SER A 15 0.42 6.83 -6.90
N PRO A 16 -0.27 7.05 -5.78
CA PRO A 16 -0.98 5.97 -5.12
C PRO A 16 -2.04 5.35 -6.04
N LEU A 17 -2.19 4.02 -6.02
CA LEU A 17 -3.15 3.29 -6.86
C LEU A 17 -4.29 2.73 -6.01
N VAL A 18 -5.54 3.01 -6.39
CA VAL A 18 -6.73 2.41 -5.79
C VAL A 18 -7.29 1.35 -6.74
N LEU A 19 -6.93 0.10 -6.49
CA LEU A 19 -7.32 -1.06 -7.31
C LEU A 19 -8.43 -1.83 -6.59
N THR A 20 -9.66 -1.42 -6.76
CA THR A 20 -10.80 -1.96 -6.01
C THR A 20 -10.88 -3.48 -6.09
N ALA A 21 -10.67 -4.15 -4.96
CA ALA A 21 -10.80 -5.61 -4.79
C ALA A 21 -12.01 -6.00 -3.96
N GLY A 22 -12.49 -5.08 -3.12
CA GLY A 22 -13.63 -5.27 -2.24
C GLY A 22 -14.05 -3.95 -1.60
N SER A 23 -15.12 -3.98 -0.85
CA SER A 23 -15.54 -2.86 0.00
C SER A 23 -16.03 -3.42 1.33
N GLN A 24 -15.50 -2.89 2.43
CA GLN A 24 -16.01 -3.15 3.77
C GLN A 24 -17.03 -2.07 4.13
N GLY A 25 -18.31 -2.38 3.89
CA GLY A 25 -19.37 -1.40 4.05
C GLY A 25 -19.28 -0.25 3.04
N ALA A 26 -19.92 0.87 3.35
CA ALA A 26 -19.91 2.08 2.50
C ALA A 26 -18.64 2.94 2.69
N ILE A 27 -17.82 2.66 3.72
CA ILE A 27 -16.78 3.58 4.21
C ILE A 27 -15.40 3.26 3.64
N LEU A 28 -15.00 1.98 3.54
CA LEU A 28 -13.66 1.57 3.10
C LEU A 28 -13.70 0.87 1.75
N THR A 29 -12.94 1.38 0.78
CA THR A 29 -12.61 0.68 -0.48
C THR A 29 -11.24 0.03 -0.33
N GLU A 30 -11.19 -1.30 -0.35
CA GLU A 30 -9.94 -2.06 -0.29
C GLU A 30 -9.29 -2.20 -1.66
N SER A 31 -7.96 -2.19 -1.69
CA SER A 31 -7.16 -2.41 -2.90
C SER A 31 -6.58 -3.81 -2.96
N GLY A 32 -6.62 -4.40 -4.14
CA GLY A 32 -5.95 -5.67 -4.44
C GLY A 32 -4.43 -5.55 -4.42
N ASP A 33 -3.77 -6.71 -4.39
CA ASP A 33 -2.29 -6.81 -4.39
C ASP A 33 -1.72 -6.96 -5.80
N ALA A 34 -2.55 -6.98 -6.83
CA ALA A 34 -2.16 -7.13 -8.23
C ALA A 34 -3.04 -6.24 -9.12
N ILE A 35 -2.50 -5.84 -10.27
CA ILE A 35 -3.26 -5.14 -11.30
C ILE A 35 -3.93 -6.20 -12.17
N SER A 36 -5.27 -6.24 -12.18
CA SER A 36 -6.00 -7.25 -12.95
C SER A 36 -5.77 -7.11 -14.46
N GLY A 37 -5.88 -8.21 -15.19
CA GLY A 37 -5.78 -8.20 -16.65
C GLY A 37 -6.84 -7.31 -17.32
N SER A 38 -8.02 -7.18 -16.72
CA SER A 38 -9.04 -6.21 -17.17
C SER A 38 -8.54 -4.78 -17.13
N ILE A 39 -7.76 -4.40 -16.10
CA ILE A 39 -7.16 -3.06 -15.98
C ILE A 39 -6.03 -2.92 -17.00
N VAL A 40 -5.19 -3.95 -17.15
CA VAL A 40 -4.11 -3.96 -18.16
C VAL A 40 -4.70 -3.80 -19.56
N ARG A 41 -5.72 -4.59 -19.90
CA ARG A 41 -6.45 -4.48 -21.19
C ARG A 41 -7.00 -3.08 -21.40
N GLY A 42 -7.68 -2.52 -20.39
CA GLY A 42 -8.27 -1.18 -20.48
C GLY A 42 -7.23 -0.07 -20.65
N MET A 43 -6.07 -0.21 -20.03
CA MET A 43 -4.96 0.72 -20.14
C MET A 43 -4.33 0.71 -21.55
N ILE A 44 -4.03 -0.47 -22.08
CA ILE A 44 -3.50 -0.64 -23.44
C ILE A 44 -4.53 -0.20 -24.48
N ALA A 45 -5.81 -0.55 -24.29
CA ALA A 45 -6.90 -0.12 -25.16
C ALA A 45 -7.05 1.41 -25.20
N ALA A 46 -6.92 2.07 -24.06
CA ALA A 46 -6.97 3.54 -24.02
C ALA A 46 -5.82 4.17 -24.83
N ARG A 47 -4.60 3.63 -24.69
CA ARG A 47 -3.43 4.09 -25.47
C ARG A 47 -3.62 3.84 -26.96
N PHE A 48 -4.14 2.67 -27.35
CA PHE A 48 -4.46 2.36 -28.75
C PHE A 48 -5.48 3.34 -29.32
N ILE A 49 -6.58 3.60 -28.61
CA ILE A 49 -7.62 4.55 -29.02
C ILE A 49 -7.04 5.95 -29.21
N GLU A 50 -6.19 6.39 -28.31
CA GLU A 50 -5.52 7.69 -28.38
C GLU A 50 -4.59 7.77 -29.61
N ALA A 51 -3.69 6.80 -29.77
CA ALA A 51 -2.72 6.77 -30.87
C ALA A 51 -3.38 6.68 -32.25
N GLN A 52 -4.49 5.94 -32.37
CA GLN A 52 -5.23 5.79 -33.62
C GLN A 52 -6.35 6.84 -33.80
N ASN A 53 -6.49 7.82 -32.88
CA ASN A 53 -7.52 8.86 -32.90
C ASN A 53 -8.96 8.35 -33.07
N LEU A 54 -9.28 7.18 -32.52
CA LEU A 54 -10.59 6.53 -32.70
C LEU A 54 -11.71 7.19 -31.87
N GLY A 55 -11.38 7.86 -30.79
CA GLY A 55 -12.34 8.52 -29.91
C GLY A 55 -13.46 7.56 -29.44
N ARG A 56 -14.71 8.00 -29.53
CA ARG A 56 -15.87 7.18 -29.14
C ARG A 56 -16.23 6.10 -30.17
N GLY A 57 -15.71 6.18 -31.39
CA GLY A 57 -15.94 5.21 -32.48
C GLY A 57 -15.03 3.98 -32.43
N ALA A 58 -14.24 3.79 -31.38
CA ALA A 58 -13.29 2.67 -31.27
C ALA A 58 -13.93 1.29 -31.51
N HIS A 59 -15.19 1.10 -31.11
CA HIS A 59 -15.94 -0.14 -31.32
C HIS A 59 -16.27 -0.44 -32.79
N GLU A 60 -16.16 0.51 -33.67
CA GLU A 60 -16.35 0.37 -35.11
C GLU A 60 -15.06 -0.09 -35.82
N SER A 61 -13.90 0.17 -35.22
CA SER A 61 -12.60 -0.26 -35.74
C SER A 61 -12.45 -1.78 -35.69
N GLU A 62 -12.20 -2.39 -36.84
CA GLU A 62 -11.98 -3.83 -36.95
C GLU A 62 -10.73 -4.27 -36.21
N GLY A 63 -9.61 -3.53 -36.32
CA GLY A 63 -8.37 -3.80 -35.62
C GLY A 63 -8.56 -3.74 -34.09
N PHE A 64 -9.27 -2.70 -33.59
CA PHE A 64 -9.58 -2.60 -32.17
C PHE A 64 -10.40 -3.80 -31.68
N ARG A 65 -11.48 -4.12 -32.37
CA ARG A 65 -12.34 -5.27 -31.99
C ARG A 65 -11.53 -6.56 -31.98
N ARG A 66 -10.80 -6.86 -33.04
CA ARG A 66 -10.01 -8.09 -33.17
C ARG A 66 -8.99 -8.21 -32.04
N LEU A 67 -8.18 -7.17 -31.81
CA LEU A 67 -7.11 -7.20 -30.81
C LEU A 67 -7.63 -7.28 -29.37
N PHE A 68 -8.68 -6.54 -29.06
CA PHE A 68 -9.15 -6.39 -27.67
C PHE A 68 -10.35 -7.28 -27.28
N THR A 69 -10.96 -8.04 -28.21
CA THR A 69 -12.07 -8.92 -27.89
C THR A 69 -11.76 -10.42 -28.06
N GLY A 70 -10.50 -10.80 -28.30
CA GLY A 70 -10.16 -12.22 -28.40
C GLY A 70 -8.73 -12.54 -28.81
N ALA A 71 -8.15 -11.83 -29.78
CA ALA A 71 -6.83 -12.16 -30.34
C ALA A 71 -5.70 -12.03 -29.30
N LEU A 72 -5.77 -10.99 -28.46
CA LEU A 72 -4.79 -10.77 -27.39
C LEU A 72 -5.31 -11.17 -26.02
N LYS A 73 -4.43 -11.73 -25.19
CA LYS A 73 -4.68 -12.07 -23.79
C LYS A 73 -3.86 -11.13 -22.90
N PHE A 74 -4.53 -10.40 -22.02
CA PHE A 74 -3.92 -9.42 -21.12
C PHE A 74 -3.80 -10.02 -19.73
N ALA A 75 -2.61 -10.53 -19.37
CA ALA A 75 -2.40 -11.14 -18.07
C ALA A 75 -2.44 -10.10 -16.94
N ALA A 76 -2.81 -10.55 -15.74
CA ALA A 76 -2.69 -9.73 -14.53
C ALA A 76 -1.21 -9.42 -14.27
N ALA A 77 -0.91 -8.17 -13.83
CA ALA A 77 0.42 -7.80 -13.40
C ALA A 77 0.54 -7.96 -11.88
N TYR A 78 1.52 -8.77 -11.47
CA TYR A 78 1.84 -9.05 -10.07
C TYR A 78 2.97 -8.15 -9.57
N PRO A 79 3.09 -7.93 -8.24
CA PRO A 79 4.18 -7.16 -7.68
C PRO A 79 5.53 -7.68 -8.18
N SER A 80 6.44 -6.75 -8.46
CA SER A 80 7.80 -7.10 -8.87
C SER A 80 8.77 -6.86 -7.72
N LYS A 81 9.75 -7.75 -7.60
CA LYS A 81 10.90 -7.57 -6.74
C LYS A 81 12.17 -7.82 -7.54
N ASP A 82 13.10 -6.87 -7.52
CA ASP A 82 14.38 -6.92 -8.23
C ASP A 82 14.22 -7.19 -9.75
N GLY A 83 13.12 -6.68 -10.34
CA GLY A 83 12.79 -6.88 -11.75
C GLY A 83 12.07 -8.19 -12.08
N GLU A 84 11.95 -9.11 -11.11
CA GLU A 84 11.23 -10.37 -11.29
C GLU A 84 9.76 -10.25 -10.87
N SER A 85 8.86 -10.86 -11.65
CA SER A 85 7.44 -10.91 -11.33
C SER A 85 7.17 -11.90 -10.22
N ALA A 86 6.50 -11.45 -9.16
CA ALA A 86 5.92 -12.37 -8.21
C ALA A 86 4.75 -13.12 -8.84
N MET A 87 4.37 -14.22 -8.23
CA MET A 87 3.19 -14.99 -8.60
C MET A 87 2.30 -15.23 -7.38
N ARG A 88 1.03 -15.47 -7.58
CA ARG A 88 0.17 -15.94 -6.50
C ARG A 88 0.62 -17.33 -6.06
N LEU A 89 0.94 -17.46 -4.77
CA LEU A 89 1.44 -18.73 -4.22
C LEU A 89 0.34 -19.80 -4.20
N PRO A 90 0.67 -21.08 -4.46
CA PRO A 90 -0.28 -22.19 -4.40
C PRO A 90 -0.92 -22.36 -3.02
N PHE A 91 -2.20 -22.70 -2.98
CA PHE A 91 -2.91 -22.97 -1.72
C PHE A 91 -2.47 -24.25 -1.03
N SER A 92 -1.72 -25.10 -1.71
CA SER A 92 -1.09 -26.31 -1.14
C SER A 92 0.12 -25.99 -0.25
N LEU A 93 0.70 -24.79 -0.36
CA LEU A 93 1.84 -24.38 0.45
C LEU A 93 1.44 -24.13 1.91
N GLN A 94 2.18 -24.73 2.83
CA GLN A 94 1.99 -24.58 4.27
C GLN A 94 3.30 -24.13 4.90
N LYS A 95 3.22 -23.15 5.81
CA LYS A 95 4.35 -22.66 6.61
C LYS A 95 4.17 -23.08 8.06
N ASP A 96 5.24 -23.53 8.71
CA ASP A 96 5.27 -23.71 10.16
C ASP A 96 5.04 -22.37 10.88
N LYS A 97 4.37 -22.39 12.01
CA LYS A 97 4.04 -21.17 12.78
C LYS A 97 5.24 -20.61 13.53
N LEU A 98 6.21 -21.44 13.87
CA LEU A 98 7.34 -21.11 14.73
C LEU A 98 8.67 -21.02 13.97
N SER A 99 8.77 -21.63 12.78
CA SER A 99 9.96 -21.61 11.92
C SER A 99 9.63 -21.09 10.52
N SER A 100 10.64 -21.03 9.66
CA SER A 100 10.49 -20.71 8.24
C SER A 100 10.30 -21.94 7.36
N ASP A 101 10.03 -23.11 7.95
CA ASP A 101 9.87 -24.35 7.21
C ASP A 101 8.59 -24.32 6.36
N LEU A 102 8.75 -24.70 5.10
CA LEU A 102 7.67 -24.84 4.14
C LEU A 102 7.48 -26.30 3.74
N ILE A 103 6.23 -26.67 3.53
CA ILE A 103 5.86 -27.90 2.86
C ILE A 103 4.85 -27.58 1.76
N ASP A 104 4.90 -28.37 0.69
CA ASP A 104 3.89 -28.36 -0.37
C ASP A 104 3.07 -29.65 -0.30
N LEU A 105 1.80 -29.52 0.10
CA LEU A 105 0.89 -30.66 0.18
C LEU A 105 0.59 -31.26 -1.20
N SER A 106 0.82 -30.52 -2.29
CA SER A 106 0.67 -31.07 -3.66
C SER A 106 1.85 -31.97 -4.06
N ALA A 107 3.00 -31.82 -3.42
CA ALA A 107 4.18 -32.65 -3.65
C ALA A 107 4.30 -33.82 -2.66
N SER A 108 3.56 -33.78 -1.54
CA SER A 108 3.62 -34.80 -0.48
C SER A 108 2.32 -35.59 -0.41
N GLU A 109 2.37 -36.88 -0.07
CA GLU A 109 1.17 -37.71 0.11
C GLU A 109 0.47 -37.50 1.46
N GLY A 110 1.04 -36.66 2.32
CA GLY A 110 0.58 -36.46 3.70
C GLY A 110 -0.51 -35.39 3.88
N LYS A 111 -1.06 -35.37 5.10
CA LYS A 111 -1.87 -34.25 5.60
C LYS A 111 -0.96 -33.16 6.16
N SER A 112 -1.49 -31.93 6.27
CA SER A 112 -0.76 -30.84 6.93
C SER A 112 -0.32 -31.26 8.34
N PRO A 113 0.98 -31.20 8.67
CA PRO A 113 1.44 -31.50 10.03
C PRO A 113 0.85 -30.52 11.06
N PRO A 114 0.73 -30.91 12.33
CA PRO A 114 0.34 -29.98 13.39
C PRO A 114 1.29 -28.79 13.45
N GLY A 115 0.76 -27.59 13.64
CA GLY A 115 1.57 -26.36 13.70
C GLY A 115 1.70 -25.61 12.39
N TYR A 116 1.44 -26.24 11.25
CA TYR A 116 1.49 -25.57 9.95
C TYR A 116 0.19 -24.79 9.64
N LYS A 117 0.31 -23.74 8.83
CA LYS A 117 -0.78 -22.91 8.33
C LYS A 117 -0.59 -22.58 6.86
N PRO A 118 -1.68 -22.36 6.07
CA PRO A 118 -1.57 -21.97 4.67
C PRO A 118 -0.71 -20.72 4.47
N LEU A 119 0.28 -20.78 3.59
CA LEU A 119 1.06 -19.64 3.14
C LEU A 119 0.28 -18.93 2.03
N LYS A 120 -0.18 -17.70 2.32
CA LYS A 120 -0.96 -16.89 1.39
C LYS A 120 -0.13 -15.74 0.83
N GLY A 121 -0.61 -15.14 -0.26
CA GLY A 121 -0.02 -13.94 -0.85
C GLY A 121 0.70 -14.19 -2.16
N CYS A 122 1.63 -13.31 -2.48
CA CYS A 122 2.47 -13.42 -3.67
C CYS A 122 3.92 -13.72 -3.27
N GLY A 123 4.67 -14.32 -4.16
CA GLY A 123 6.09 -14.57 -3.97
C GLY A 123 6.84 -14.74 -5.29
N VAL A 124 8.12 -14.40 -5.30
CA VAL A 124 9.06 -14.75 -6.37
C VAL A 124 9.61 -16.13 -6.05
N VAL A 125 9.67 -16.98 -7.07
CA VAL A 125 10.17 -18.36 -6.95
C VAL A 125 11.46 -18.48 -7.74
N ARG A 126 12.56 -18.81 -7.05
CA ARG A 126 13.89 -19.04 -7.64
C ARG A 126 14.34 -20.47 -7.31
N GLY A 127 14.14 -21.37 -8.26
CA GLY A 127 14.35 -22.81 -7.99
C GLY A 127 13.39 -23.32 -6.91
N ALA A 128 13.91 -23.80 -5.79
CA ALA A 128 13.13 -24.22 -4.63
C ALA A 128 12.85 -23.06 -3.65
N ALA A 129 13.57 -21.94 -3.74
CA ALA A 129 13.43 -20.82 -2.83
C ALA A 129 12.20 -19.95 -3.20
N ILE A 130 11.36 -19.67 -2.20
CA ILE A 130 10.21 -18.79 -2.32
C ILE A 130 10.46 -17.56 -1.46
N GLU A 131 10.50 -16.40 -2.10
CA GLU A 131 10.57 -15.10 -1.43
C GLU A 131 9.21 -14.42 -1.46
N ARG A 132 8.61 -14.16 -0.28
CA ARG A 132 7.33 -13.45 -0.22
C ARG A 132 7.48 -11.99 -0.66
N VAL A 133 6.52 -11.56 -1.45
CA VAL A 133 6.41 -10.17 -1.90
C VAL A 133 5.09 -9.60 -1.41
N GLU A 134 5.18 -8.58 -0.57
CA GLU A 134 4.03 -7.88 -0.03
C GLU A 134 3.94 -6.47 -0.63
N THR A 135 2.76 -6.08 -1.05
CA THR A 135 2.51 -4.72 -1.51
C THR A 135 2.40 -3.77 -0.32
N LYS A 136 3.05 -2.62 -0.43
CA LYS A 136 2.95 -1.56 0.56
C LYS A 136 1.69 -0.76 0.32
N LYS A 137 0.85 -0.63 1.34
CA LYS A 137 -0.45 0.05 1.25
C LYS A 137 -0.57 1.15 2.30
N ASN A 138 -1.45 2.11 2.03
CA ASN A 138 -1.84 3.16 2.95
C ASN A 138 -3.35 3.38 2.89
N ILE A 139 -3.94 3.76 4.01
CA ILE A 139 -5.36 4.13 4.09
C ILE A 139 -5.44 5.65 4.20
N SER A 140 -6.15 6.27 3.26
CA SER A 140 -6.40 7.71 3.23
C SER A 140 -7.87 8.00 3.44
N LEU A 141 -8.17 8.87 4.41
CA LEU A 141 -9.51 9.35 4.69
C LEU A 141 -9.84 10.52 3.76
N HIS A 142 -10.99 10.46 3.14
CA HIS A 142 -11.55 11.50 2.27
C HIS A 142 -12.84 12.06 2.83
N MET A 143 -13.06 13.34 2.57
CA MET A 143 -14.29 14.02 2.91
C MET A 143 -14.82 14.72 1.65
N SER A 144 -16.01 14.36 1.22
CA SER A 144 -16.75 15.07 0.18
C SER A 144 -17.63 16.13 0.82
N ARG A 145 -17.65 17.33 0.24
CA ARG A 145 -18.52 18.45 0.61
C ARG A 145 -19.17 18.91 -0.68
N ASN A 146 -20.40 18.48 -0.88
CA ASN A 146 -21.11 18.67 -2.15
C ASN A 146 -21.86 20.00 -2.22
N GLU A 147 -22.25 20.57 -1.07
CA GLU A 147 -23.01 21.80 -0.97
C GLU A 147 -22.17 22.94 -0.39
N ASP A 148 -22.45 24.17 -0.79
CA ASP A 148 -21.73 25.36 -0.32
C ASP A 148 -21.90 25.55 1.20
N GLY A 149 -23.06 25.21 1.76
CA GLY A 149 -23.30 25.22 3.20
C GLY A 149 -22.42 24.23 3.97
N GLU A 150 -22.15 23.06 3.42
CA GLU A 150 -21.23 22.07 3.99
C GLU A 150 -19.78 22.57 3.98
N ARG A 151 -19.37 23.25 2.91
CA ARG A 151 -18.03 23.86 2.79
C ARG A 151 -17.82 24.95 3.83
N LEU A 152 -18.80 25.81 4.03
CA LEU A 152 -18.75 26.89 5.02
C LEU A 152 -18.75 26.35 6.46
N ALA A 153 -19.59 25.36 6.75
CA ALA A 153 -19.69 24.76 8.08
C ALA A 153 -18.56 23.79 8.43
N GLY A 154 -17.72 23.40 7.44
CA GLY A 154 -16.69 22.39 7.62
C GLY A 154 -17.23 21.00 7.93
N LYS A 155 -18.48 20.73 7.59
CA LYS A 155 -19.21 19.47 7.81
C LYS A 155 -19.34 18.70 6.49
N SER A 156 -19.71 17.44 6.59
CA SER A 156 -20.08 16.59 5.46
C SER A 156 -21.38 15.89 5.81
N THR A 157 -22.25 15.70 4.81
CA THR A 157 -23.48 14.92 4.98
C THR A 157 -23.17 13.43 5.12
N GLU A 158 -24.19 12.65 5.44
CA GLU A 158 -24.09 11.20 5.55
C GLU A 158 -23.55 10.58 4.26
N GLY A 159 -22.56 9.68 4.38
CA GLY A 159 -21.84 9.09 3.24
C GLY A 159 -20.76 9.97 2.61
N GLY A 160 -20.59 11.22 3.03
CA GLY A 160 -19.52 12.10 2.53
C GLY A 160 -18.12 11.83 3.09
N ILE A 161 -17.98 10.95 4.09
CA ILE A 161 -16.70 10.52 4.64
C ILE A 161 -16.44 9.09 4.20
N TYR A 162 -15.33 8.86 3.52
CA TYR A 162 -14.94 7.54 3.03
C TYR A 162 -13.43 7.37 3.04
N SER A 163 -12.97 6.12 3.01
CA SER A 163 -11.55 5.78 3.03
C SER A 163 -11.18 4.96 1.80
N TYR A 164 -9.99 5.21 1.27
CA TYR A 164 -9.37 4.39 0.26
C TYR A 164 -8.11 3.74 0.82
N GLU A 165 -8.03 2.42 0.73
CA GLU A 165 -6.77 1.70 0.77
C GLU A 165 -6.14 1.83 -0.61
N SER A 166 -4.91 2.28 -0.67
CA SER A 166 -4.15 2.48 -1.91
C SER A 166 -2.77 1.85 -1.81
N LEU A 167 -2.28 1.32 -2.93
CA LEU A 167 -0.88 0.91 -3.08
C LEU A 167 -0.01 2.16 -3.10
N LEU A 168 1.10 2.14 -2.38
CA LEU A 168 2.04 3.26 -2.34
C LEU A 168 2.79 3.42 -3.67
N PRO A 169 3.17 4.64 -4.05
CA PRO A 169 4.02 4.89 -5.22
C PRO A 169 5.40 4.24 -5.08
N GLY A 170 6.09 4.07 -6.22
CA GLY A 170 7.42 3.47 -6.30
C GLY A 170 7.41 1.94 -6.33
N GLN A 171 6.23 1.30 -6.34
CA GLN A 171 6.10 -0.14 -6.54
C GLN A 171 5.94 -0.45 -8.02
N ALA A 172 6.57 -1.54 -8.46
CA ALA A 172 6.47 -2.03 -9.82
C ALA A 172 5.66 -3.34 -9.86
N PHE A 173 4.95 -3.54 -10.96
CA PHE A 173 4.15 -4.72 -11.24
C PHE A 173 4.53 -5.25 -12.62
N CYS A 174 4.77 -6.55 -12.74
CA CYS A 174 5.09 -7.20 -14.01
C CYS A 174 3.93 -8.07 -14.48
N GLY A 175 3.62 -7.95 -15.75
CA GLY A 175 2.61 -8.72 -16.46
C GLY A 175 3.07 -9.03 -17.87
N GLU A 176 2.16 -9.56 -18.69
CA GLU A 176 2.45 -9.86 -20.10
C GLU A 176 1.19 -9.77 -20.96
N ILE A 177 1.38 -9.48 -22.23
CA ILE A 177 0.35 -9.54 -23.28
C ILE A 177 0.74 -10.70 -24.19
N ILE A 178 -0.21 -11.58 -24.50
CA ILE A 178 0.04 -12.79 -25.29
C ILE A 178 -0.89 -12.80 -26.49
N GLY A 179 -0.37 -13.24 -27.63
CA GLY A 179 -1.12 -13.40 -28.86
C GLY A 179 -0.29 -14.01 -29.96
N GLU A 180 -0.88 -14.14 -31.14
CA GLU A 180 -0.15 -14.54 -32.34
C GLU A 180 0.88 -13.46 -32.72
N ALA A 181 1.98 -13.86 -33.37
CA ALA A 181 3.06 -12.94 -33.76
C ALA A 181 2.54 -11.74 -34.56
N ALA A 182 1.58 -11.93 -35.46
CA ALA A 182 0.99 -10.87 -36.28
C ALA A 182 0.20 -9.86 -35.42
N ASP A 183 -0.62 -10.33 -34.46
CA ASP A 183 -1.43 -9.48 -33.59
C ASP A 183 -0.57 -8.68 -32.62
N ILE A 184 0.48 -9.30 -32.10
CA ILE A 184 1.50 -8.65 -31.27
C ILE A 184 2.19 -7.52 -32.04
N GLN A 185 2.59 -7.78 -33.29
CA GLN A 185 3.24 -6.78 -34.13
C GLN A 185 2.29 -5.63 -34.47
N GLU A 186 1.03 -5.93 -34.82
CA GLU A 186 0.02 -4.91 -35.06
C GLU A 186 -0.25 -4.05 -33.85
N LEU A 187 -0.37 -4.64 -32.65
CA LEU A 187 -0.51 -3.87 -31.42
C LEU A 187 0.64 -2.88 -31.26
N LEU A 188 1.89 -3.35 -31.36
CA LEU A 188 3.07 -2.51 -31.15
C LEU A 188 3.19 -1.36 -32.15
N THR A 189 2.82 -1.60 -33.42
CA THR A 189 2.81 -0.54 -34.45
C THR A 189 1.66 0.45 -34.27
N SER A 190 0.58 0.04 -33.61
CA SER A 190 -0.63 0.85 -33.44
C SER A 190 -0.60 1.71 -32.16
N ILE A 191 0.23 1.35 -31.17
CA ILE A 191 0.41 2.13 -29.97
C ILE A 191 1.68 2.97 -30.11
N ASP A 192 1.54 4.27 -30.24
CA ASP A 192 2.66 5.19 -30.30
C ASP A 192 3.35 5.27 -28.92
N CYS A 193 4.51 4.62 -28.80
CA CYS A 193 5.28 4.55 -27.56
C CYS A 193 6.73 4.98 -27.80
N GLU A 194 7.14 6.10 -27.26
CA GLU A 194 8.54 6.54 -27.22
C GLU A 194 9.35 5.56 -26.37
N ASP A 195 10.38 4.96 -26.95
CA ASP A 195 11.24 3.96 -26.26
C ASP A 195 10.47 2.81 -25.57
N GLY A 196 9.29 2.42 -26.11
CA GLY A 196 8.47 1.36 -25.54
C GLY A 196 7.78 1.73 -24.21
N ALA A 197 7.73 3.01 -23.84
CA ALA A 197 7.14 3.46 -22.59
C ALA A 197 6.09 4.56 -22.79
N PHE A 198 5.08 4.59 -21.91
CA PHE A 198 4.06 5.64 -21.87
C PHE A 198 3.50 5.84 -20.47
N LEU A 199 2.86 6.99 -20.23
CA LEU A 199 2.12 7.27 -19.00
C LEU A 199 0.66 6.86 -19.15
N SER A 200 0.10 6.32 -18.10
CA SER A 200 -1.32 5.95 -18.05
C SER A 200 -1.91 6.21 -16.66
N GLN A 201 -3.24 6.27 -16.60
CA GLN A 201 -3.98 6.42 -15.36
C GLN A 201 -4.92 5.24 -15.16
N ILE A 202 -4.76 4.50 -14.06
CA ILE A 202 -5.52 3.29 -13.74
C ILE A 202 -6.20 3.37 -12.38
N GLY A 203 -7.23 2.55 -12.19
CA GLY A 203 -7.92 2.41 -10.93
C GLY A 203 -9.00 3.46 -10.68
N LYS A 204 -9.43 3.55 -9.42
CA LYS A 204 -10.48 4.48 -8.96
C LYS A 204 -9.88 5.87 -8.69
N SER A 205 -10.68 6.92 -8.90
CA SER A 205 -10.31 8.32 -8.69
C SER A 205 -9.08 8.78 -9.48
N ARG A 206 -8.84 8.18 -10.64
CA ARG A 206 -7.69 8.45 -11.52
C ARG A 206 -7.61 9.88 -12.07
N SER A 207 -8.71 10.63 -12.03
CA SER A 207 -8.74 12.04 -12.45
C SER A 207 -8.25 13.01 -11.35
N THR A 208 -7.84 12.50 -10.20
CA THR A 208 -7.36 13.29 -9.08
C THR A 208 -5.89 12.94 -8.77
N GLN A 209 -5.57 12.70 -7.50
CA GLN A 209 -4.21 12.39 -7.04
C GLN A 209 -3.78 10.91 -7.19
N TYR A 210 -4.70 10.06 -7.70
CA TYR A 210 -4.48 8.62 -7.80
C TYR A 210 -4.26 8.18 -9.24
N GLY A 211 -3.66 7.00 -9.39
CA GLY A 211 -3.71 6.20 -10.61
C GLY A 211 -2.60 6.42 -11.60
N LEU A 212 -1.74 7.43 -11.45
CA LEU A 212 -0.67 7.69 -12.43
C LEU A 212 0.39 6.58 -12.39
N CYS A 213 0.66 5.98 -13.55
CA CYS A 213 1.64 4.93 -13.75
C CYS A 213 2.52 5.21 -14.96
N ARG A 214 3.75 4.71 -14.92
CA ARG A 214 4.58 4.49 -16.12
C ARG A 214 4.45 3.04 -16.54
N VAL A 215 4.16 2.83 -17.82
CA VAL A 215 4.07 1.51 -18.44
C VAL A 215 5.25 1.36 -19.39
N THR A 216 5.98 0.27 -19.26
CA THR A 216 7.10 -0.07 -20.15
C THR A 216 6.82 -1.43 -20.76
N LEU A 217 6.85 -1.51 -22.08
CA LEU A 217 6.73 -2.73 -22.87
C LEU A 217 8.11 -3.20 -23.28
N ALA A 218 8.44 -4.44 -22.97
CA ALA A 218 9.68 -5.05 -23.42
C ALA A 218 9.54 -5.59 -24.85
N ALA A 219 10.67 -5.96 -25.47
CA ALA A 219 10.65 -6.62 -26.77
C ALA A 219 9.83 -7.92 -26.72
N PRO A 220 9.06 -8.24 -27.79
CA PRO A 220 8.32 -9.48 -27.87
C PRO A 220 9.25 -10.70 -27.81
N ALA A 221 8.85 -11.69 -27.03
CA ALA A 221 9.54 -12.98 -26.95
C ALA A 221 8.62 -14.11 -27.42
N VAL A 222 9.19 -15.18 -27.93
CA VAL A 222 8.44 -16.40 -28.26
C VAL A 222 7.87 -17.00 -26.97
N LEU A 223 6.62 -17.42 -27.02
CA LEU A 223 6.01 -18.15 -25.91
C LEU A 223 6.35 -19.64 -26.06
N GLU A 224 7.37 -20.07 -25.32
CA GLU A 224 7.82 -21.44 -25.37
C GLU A 224 6.80 -22.40 -24.76
N PRO A 225 6.48 -23.52 -25.43
CA PRO A 225 5.68 -24.57 -24.83
C PRO A 225 6.41 -25.23 -23.67
N PRO A 226 5.73 -25.94 -22.77
CA PRO A 226 6.38 -26.71 -21.71
C PRO A 226 7.43 -27.67 -22.29
N ALA A 227 8.63 -27.67 -21.72
CA ALA A 227 9.68 -28.59 -22.14
C ALA A 227 9.21 -30.05 -21.98
N GLN A 228 9.53 -30.91 -22.95
CA GLN A 228 9.16 -32.34 -22.93
C GLN A 228 9.59 -33.05 -21.66
N SER A 229 10.74 -32.66 -21.08
CA SER A 229 11.25 -33.19 -19.82
C SER A 229 10.37 -32.91 -18.60
N LEU A 230 9.46 -31.93 -18.68
CA LEU A 230 8.53 -31.61 -17.61
C LEU A 230 7.21 -32.42 -17.71
N LEU A 231 6.95 -33.09 -18.84
CA LEU A 231 5.73 -33.84 -19.08
C LEU A 231 5.83 -35.25 -18.46
N SER A 232 5.42 -35.34 -17.20
CA SER A 232 5.36 -36.62 -16.44
C SER A 232 3.92 -37.14 -16.39
N SER A 233 3.75 -38.38 -15.86
CA SER A 233 2.42 -39.00 -15.66
C SER A 233 1.52 -38.21 -14.71
N THR A 234 2.10 -37.33 -13.90
CA THR A 234 1.36 -36.41 -13.03
C THR A 234 1.99 -35.03 -13.10
N LEU A 235 1.23 -34.06 -13.61
CA LEU A 235 1.61 -32.65 -13.64
C LEU A 235 0.87 -31.89 -12.56
N ARG A 236 1.53 -30.93 -11.95
CA ARG A 236 0.87 -29.96 -11.07
C ARG A 236 0.67 -28.65 -11.82
N LEU A 237 -0.59 -28.24 -11.92
CA LEU A 237 -1.01 -27.03 -12.61
C LEU A 237 -1.58 -26.03 -11.61
N ARG A 238 -1.11 -24.80 -11.69
CA ARG A 238 -1.54 -23.70 -10.85
C ARG A 238 -2.31 -22.67 -11.67
N LEU A 239 -3.42 -22.16 -11.12
CA LEU A 239 -4.10 -21.01 -11.66
C LEU A 239 -3.26 -19.74 -11.38
N ALA A 240 -2.70 -19.15 -12.42
CA ALA A 240 -1.97 -17.89 -12.34
C ALA A 240 -2.92 -16.70 -12.20
N ALA A 241 -4.15 -16.81 -12.70
CA ALA A 241 -5.24 -15.87 -12.53
C ALA A 241 -6.52 -16.62 -12.15
N PRO A 242 -7.57 -15.95 -11.62
CA PRO A 242 -8.82 -16.65 -11.32
C PRO A 242 -9.41 -17.30 -12.57
N LEU A 243 -9.91 -18.53 -12.45
CA LEU A 243 -10.67 -19.21 -13.49
C LEU A 243 -12.15 -18.92 -13.26
N LEU A 244 -12.78 -18.22 -14.19
CA LEU A 244 -14.20 -17.89 -14.15
C LEU A 244 -15.01 -18.88 -14.98
N SER A 245 -16.20 -19.22 -14.48
CA SER A 245 -17.14 -20.10 -15.16
C SER A 245 -18.56 -19.56 -15.00
N ASP A 246 -19.34 -19.64 -16.05
CA ASP A 246 -20.73 -19.20 -16.00
C ASP A 246 -21.61 -20.13 -15.15
N ALA A 247 -21.17 -21.35 -14.92
CA ALA A 247 -21.85 -22.34 -14.10
C ALA A 247 -21.22 -22.58 -12.72
N ALA A 248 -20.25 -21.76 -12.29
CA ALA A 248 -19.48 -22.00 -11.06
C ALA A 248 -20.34 -22.02 -9.77
N LEU A 249 -21.48 -21.33 -9.75
CA LEU A 249 -22.40 -21.34 -8.59
C LEU A 249 -23.05 -22.69 -8.34
N SER A 250 -23.19 -23.52 -9.38
CA SER A 250 -23.83 -24.86 -9.31
C SER A 250 -22.81 -26.00 -9.28
N ARG A 251 -21.49 -25.71 -9.29
CA ARG A 251 -20.40 -26.67 -9.39
C ARG A 251 -19.40 -26.53 -8.26
N ASN A 252 -18.87 -27.66 -7.80
CA ASN A 252 -17.72 -27.66 -6.93
C ASN A 252 -16.40 -27.42 -7.73
N ALA A 253 -15.26 -27.34 -7.03
CA ALA A 253 -13.99 -27.05 -7.67
C ALA A 253 -13.57 -28.12 -8.71
N ARG A 254 -13.86 -29.41 -8.45
CA ARG A 254 -13.55 -30.50 -9.38
C ARG A 254 -14.41 -30.40 -10.64
N GLU A 255 -15.71 -30.26 -10.48
CA GLU A 255 -16.64 -30.12 -11.59
C GLU A 255 -16.35 -28.89 -12.45
N THR A 256 -15.92 -27.80 -11.82
CA THR A 256 -15.49 -26.60 -12.55
C THR A 256 -14.23 -26.85 -13.38
N LEU A 257 -13.22 -27.52 -12.81
CA LEU A 257 -12.00 -27.87 -13.54
C LEU A 257 -12.26 -28.94 -14.62
N GLU A 258 -13.15 -29.87 -14.37
CA GLU A 258 -13.56 -30.88 -15.37
C GLU A 258 -14.20 -30.21 -16.59
N ALA A 259 -15.09 -29.24 -16.37
CA ALA A 259 -15.78 -28.57 -17.46
C ALA A 259 -14.90 -27.54 -18.20
N GLU A 260 -14.20 -26.71 -17.47
CA GLU A 260 -13.52 -25.55 -18.06
C GLU A 260 -12.07 -25.85 -18.49
N PHE A 261 -11.46 -26.93 -17.97
CA PHE A 261 -10.07 -27.28 -18.29
C PHE A 261 -9.96 -28.71 -18.87
N LEU A 262 -10.47 -29.74 -18.18
CA LEU A 262 -10.21 -31.13 -18.55
C LEU A 262 -10.93 -31.51 -19.83
N ALA A 263 -12.20 -31.15 -20.00
CA ALA A 263 -12.98 -31.48 -21.20
C ALA A 263 -12.40 -30.81 -22.45
N PRO A 264 -12.06 -29.49 -22.47
CA PRO A 264 -11.36 -28.87 -23.60
C PRO A 264 -10.01 -29.51 -23.91
N LEU A 265 -9.24 -29.91 -22.86
CA LEU A 265 -7.96 -30.60 -23.07
C LEU A 265 -8.15 -31.96 -23.76
N LYS A 266 -9.10 -32.78 -23.29
CA LYS A 266 -9.42 -34.06 -23.89
C LYS A 266 -9.87 -33.93 -25.33
N GLU A 267 -10.74 -32.97 -25.61
CA GLU A 267 -11.25 -32.70 -26.96
C GLU A 267 -10.09 -32.32 -27.91
N SER A 268 -9.21 -31.36 -27.49
CA SER A 268 -8.09 -30.91 -28.29
C SER A 268 -7.00 -31.97 -28.49
N ALA A 269 -6.78 -32.82 -27.47
CA ALA A 269 -5.84 -33.93 -27.53
C ALA A 269 -6.41 -35.14 -28.25
N GLU A 270 -7.73 -35.23 -28.45
CA GLU A 270 -8.46 -36.44 -28.87
C GLU A 270 -8.12 -37.68 -28.00
N SER A 271 -8.07 -37.46 -26.68
CA SER A 271 -7.62 -38.47 -25.73
C SER A 271 -8.40 -38.40 -24.42
N ASP A 272 -8.90 -39.53 -23.96
CA ASP A 272 -9.61 -39.68 -22.68
C ASP A 272 -8.69 -40.06 -21.51
N ASP A 273 -7.38 -40.19 -21.75
CA ASP A 273 -6.37 -40.65 -20.78
C ASP A 273 -6.10 -39.67 -19.65
N PHE A 274 -6.65 -38.47 -19.73
CA PHE A 274 -6.46 -37.42 -18.73
C PHE A 274 -7.49 -37.52 -17.59
N SER A 275 -7.03 -37.29 -16.38
CA SER A 275 -7.88 -37.22 -15.19
C SER A 275 -7.36 -36.22 -14.17
N LEU A 276 -8.23 -35.70 -13.28
CA LEU A 276 -7.86 -34.84 -12.19
C LEU A 276 -7.49 -35.64 -10.94
N GLY A 277 -6.35 -35.37 -10.37
CA GLY A 277 -5.92 -35.87 -9.07
C GLY A 277 -6.39 -35.01 -7.91
N ARG A 278 -5.46 -34.68 -7.01
CA ARG A 278 -5.71 -33.79 -5.85
C ARG A 278 -5.91 -32.35 -6.29
N ILE A 279 -6.77 -31.63 -5.56
CA ILE A 279 -7.12 -30.24 -5.84
C ILE A 279 -7.05 -29.45 -4.54
N PHE A 280 -6.34 -28.32 -4.56
CA PHE A 280 -6.28 -27.33 -3.50
C PHE A 280 -6.78 -26.01 -4.06
N ALA A 281 -8.04 -25.70 -3.84
CA ALA A 281 -8.69 -24.55 -4.46
C ALA A 281 -9.45 -23.70 -3.44
N ALA A 282 -9.65 -22.44 -3.80
CA ALA A 282 -10.54 -21.53 -3.12
C ALA A 282 -11.48 -20.87 -4.14
N ALA A 283 -12.65 -20.46 -3.69
CA ALA A 283 -13.59 -19.73 -4.53
C ALA A 283 -13.10 -18.29 -4.79
N ALA A 284 -13.46 -17.78 -5.95
CA ALA A 284 -13.25 -16.39 -6.34
C ALA A 284 -14.49 -15.82 -7.02
N SER A 285 -14.59 -14.50 -7.02
CA SER A 285 -15.56 -13.78 -7.82
C SER A 285 -14.90 -12.59 -8.51
N ALA A 286 -15.41 -12.22 -9.68
CA ALA A 286 -14.97 -11.06 -10.42
C ALA A 286 -16.17 -10.21 -10.83
N SER A 287 -16.11 -8.93 -10.48
CA SER A 287 -17.02 -7.90 -10.95
C SER A 287 -16.22 -6.66 -11.33
N ASN A 288 -16.53 -6.06 -12.46
CA ASN A 288 -15.89 -4.80 -12.89
C ASN A 288 -16.96 -3.75 -13.19
N PHE A 289 -16.54 -2.51 -13.06
CA PHE A 289 -17.30 -1.37 -13.53
C PHE A 289 -16.87 -1.02 -14.95
N ILE A 290 -17.83 -0.94 -15.88
CA ILE A 290 -17.58 -0.55 -17.27
C ILE A 290 -17.92 0.92 -17.40
N GLY A 291 -16.89 1.78 -17.45
CA GLY A 291 -17.05 3.22 -17.47
C GLY A 291 -17.85 3.75 -18.67
N VAL A 292 -17.71 3.12 -19.84
CA VAL A 292 -18.47 3.51 -21.06
C VAL A 292 -19.96 3.28 -20.88
N TRP A 293 -20.36 2.22 -20.18
CA TRP A 293 -21.77 1.89 -19.92
C TRP A 293 -22.29 2.47 -18.60
N ASN A 294 -21.39 3.05 -17.79
CA ASN A 294 -21.68 3.56 -16.45
C ASN A 294 -22.41 2.53 -15.55
N MET A 295 -22.04 1.25 -15.69
CA MET A 295 -22.67 0.17 -14.93
C MET A 295 -21.69 -0.92 -14.55
N ARG A 296 -22.04 -1.69 -13.53
CA ARG A 296 -21.29 -2.87 -13.13
C ARG A 296 -21.61 -4.04 -14.03
N ARG A 297 -20.57 -4.78 -14.43
CA ARG A 297 -20.73 -6.08 -15.08
C ARG A 297 -21.31 -7.07 -14.06
N PRO A 298 -22.17 -8.01 -14.47
CA PRO A 298 -22.61 -9.10 -13.59
C PRO A 298 -21.42 -9.80 -12.94
N THR A 299 -21.55 -10.13 -11.66
CA THR A 299 -20.50 -10.86 -10.94
C THR A 299 -20.45 -12.29 -11.45
N GLN A 300 -19.27 -12.70 -11.91
CA GLN A 300 -18.97 -14.08 -12.26
C GLN A 300 -18.18 -14.74 -11.14
N PHE A 301 -18.37 -16.03 -10.96
CA PHE A 301 -17.74 -16.84 -9.93
C PHE A 301 -16.80 -17.87 -10.54
N GLY A 302 -15.93 -18.44 -9.70
CA GLY A 302 -14.99 -19.46 -10.14
C GLY A 302 -13.96 -19.79 -9.08
N LEU A 303 -12.76 -20.18 -9.52
CA LEU A 303 -11.65 -20.59 -8.67
C LEU A 303 -10.61 -19.47 -8.59
N ALA A 304 -10.05 -19.26 -7.40
CA ALA A 304 -9.09 -18.19 -7.15
C ALA A 304 -7.71 -18.49 -7.77
N ALA A 305 -6.97 -17.42 -8.13
CA ALA A 305 -5.55 -17.52 -8.42
C ALA A 305 -4.80 -18.14 -7.23
N GLY A 306 -3.87 -19.05 -7.50
CA GLY A 306 -3.20 -19.87 -6.48
C GLY A 306 -3.89 -21.22 -6.25
N SER A 307 -5.08 -21.49 -6.81
CA SER A 307 -5.61 -22.86 -6.86
C SER A 307 -4.65 -23.72 -7.66
N ILE A 308 -4.37 -24.93 -7.15
CA ILE A 308 -3.47 -25.90 -7.77
C ILE A 308 -4.14 -27.26 -7.81
N PHE A 309 -3.89 -27.99 -8.87
CA PHE A 309 -4.45 -29.33 -9.07
C PHE A 309 -3.48 -30.23 -9.82
N GLU A 310 -3.64 -31.53 -9.64
CA GLU A 310 -2.90 -32.55 -10.36
C GLU A 310 -3.66 -32.92 -11.63
N LEU A 311 -2.96 -32.90 -12.76
CA LEU A 311 -3.38 -33.50 -14.03
C LEU A 311 -2.63 -34.82 -14.16
N LYS A 312 -3.36 -35.94 -14.20
CA LYS A 312 -2.80 -37.27 -14.38
C LYS A 312 -3.05 -37.74 -15.80
N LYS A 313 -2.05 -38.38 -16.38
CA LYS A 313 -2.15 -39.06 -17.70
C LYS A 313 -1.75 -40.51 -17.55
N ALA A 314 -2.64 -41.40 -18.04
CA ALA A 314 -2.48 -42.83 -17.89
C ALA A 314 -1.44 -43.43 -18.87
N SER A 315 -1.36 -42.87 -20.07
CA SER A 315 -0.41 -43.28 -21.12
C SER A 315 0.75 -42.25 -21.26
N PRO A 316 1.85 -42.59 -21.94
CA PRO A 316 2.89 -41.63 -22.27
C PRO A 316 2.36 -40.45 -23.08
N TRP A 317 2.96 -39.28 -22.88
CA TRP A 317 2.61 -38.06 -23.61
C TRP A 317 2.94 -38.17 -25.09
N THR A 318 1.94 -37.93 -25.94
CA THR A 318 2.16 -37.75 -27.38
C THR A 318 2.47 -36.29 -27.72
N SER A 319 2.97 -36.05 -28.93
CA SER A 319 3.17 -34.67 -29.41
C SER A 319 1.86 -33.88 -29.48
N ARG A 320 0.73 -34.56 -29.74
CA ARG A 320 -0.60 -33.97 -29.77
C ARG A 320 -1.08 -33.57 -28.39
N ASP A 321 -0.89 -34.42 -27.38
CA ASP A 321 -1.20 -34.10 -25.99
C ASP A 321 -0.41 -32.86 -25.51
N ALA A 322 0.88 -32.83 -25.83
CA ALA A 322 1.74 -31.71 -25.47
C ALA A 322 1.31 -30.40 -26.15
N ALA A 323 0.93 -30.49 -27.44
CA ALA A 323 0.42 -29.34 -28.19
C ALA A 323 -0.91 -28.82 -27.65
N ALA A 324 -1.83 -29.73 -27.30
CA ALA A 324 -3.14 -29.39 -26.70
C ALA A 324 -2.96 -28.69 -25.33
N LEU A 325 -2.09 -29.21 -24.48
CA LEU A 325 -1.76 -28.58 -23.20
C LEU A 325 -1.11 -27.21 -23.41
N ALA A 326 -0.15 -27.08 -24.34
CA ALA A 326 0.52 -25.81 -24.64
C ALA A 326 -0.46 -24.75 -25.12
N ALA A 327 -1.40 -25.11 -26.00
CA ALA A 327 -2.46 -24.21 -26.47
C ALA A 327 -3.32 -23.72 -25.30
N LEU A 328 -3.76 -24.62 -24.43
CA LEU A 328 -4.60 -24.28 -23.28
C LEU A 328 -3.86 -23.40 -22.26
N LEU A 329 -2.55 -23.61 -22.07
CA LEU A 329 -1.70 -22.75 -21.22
C LEU A 329 -1.54 -21.34 -21.83
N ALA A 330 -1.50 -21.23 -23.13
CA ALA A 330 -1.38 -19.94 -23.83
C ALA A 330 -2.71 -19.17 -23.84
N GLU A 331 -3.82 -19.86 -24.10
CA GLU A 331 -5.15 -19.23 -24.25
C GLU A 331 -5.86 -19.00 -22.90
N GLY A 332 -5.60 -19.87 -21.92
CA GLY A 332 -6.34 -19.91 -20.65
C GLY A 332 -7.59 -20.76 -20.72
N ALA A 333 -8.22 -21.01 -19.58
CA ALA A 333 -9.43 -21.83 -19.43
C ALA A 333 -10.61 -21.01 -18.88
N GLY A 334 -11.84 -21.38 -19.23
CA GLY A 334 -13.06 -20.72 -18.77
C GLY A 334 -13.38 -19.42 -19.50
N SER A 335 -14.09 -18.52 -18.82
CA SER A 335 -14.60 -17.26 -19.40
C SER A 335 -13.60 -16.11 -19.27
N ARG A 336 -13.68 -15.13 -20.20
CA ARG A 336 -12.95 -13.86 -20.18
C ARG A 336 -11.43 -14.02 -20.23
N THR A 337 -10.95 -14.99 -20.99
CA THR A 337 -9.51 -15.25 -21.14
C THR A 337 -8.76 -14.08 -21.78
N GLU A 338 -9.42 -13.25 -22.60
CA GLU A 338 -8.86 -11.99 -23.12
C GLU A 338 -8.51 -10.96 -22.03
N GLU A 339 -9.14 -11.06 -20.87
CA GLU A 339 -8.83 -10.26 -19.69
C GLU A 339 -7.86 -10.97 -18.73
N GLY A 340 -7.21 -12.04 -19.20
CA GLY A 340 -6.22 -12.82 -18.46
C GLY A 340 -6.78 -13.79 -17.43
N PHE A 341 -8.11 -13.94 -17.35
CA PHE A 341 -8.72 -14.95 -16.48
C PHE A 341 -8.41 -16.36 -16.98
N GLY A 342 -8.46 -17.35 -16.09
CA GLY A 342 -8.23 -18.76 -16.42
C GLY A 342 -6.80 -19.11 -16.82
N ARG A 343 -5.84 -18.21 -16.64
CA ARG A 343 -4.44 -18.46 -16.98
C ARG A 343 -3.83 -19.52 -16.06
N LEU A 344 -3.13 -20.47 -16.65
CA LEU A 344 -2.50 -21.60 -15.97
C LEU A 344 -0.98 -21.56 -16.13
N ALA A 345 -0.29 -22.19 -15.19
CA ALA A 345 1.16 -22.41 -15.25
C ALA A 345 1.51 -23.74 -14.59
N LEU A 346 2.56 -24.40 -15.05
CA LEU A 346 3.14 -25.54 -14.37
C LEU A 346 3.71 -25.14 -13.01
N TRP A 347 3.58 -26.03 -12.05
CA TRP A 347 4.22 -25.89 -10.74
C TRP A 347 5.20 -27.04 -10.53
N THR A 348 6.49 -26.71 -10.56
CA THR A 348 7.59 -27.67 -10.59
C THR A 348 8.39 -27.71 -9.29
N VAL A 349 7.99 -26.96 -8.26
CA VAL A 349 8.69 -26.94 -6.97
C VAL A 349 8.26 -28.12 -6.12
N ASP A 350 9.18 -29.02 -5.78
CA ASP A 350 8.90 -30.22 -4.98
C ASP A 350 9.14 -29.99 -3.48
N ALA A 351 10.26 -29.36 -3.14
CA ALA A 351 10.66 -29.09 -1.77
C ALA A 351 10.91 -27.59 -1.58
N PRO A 352 9.83 -26.79 -1.37
CA PRO A 352 9.96 -25.35 -1.25
C PRO A 352 10.69 -24.95 0.04
N THR A 353 11.52 -23.92 -0.05
CA THR A 353 12.14 -23.26 1.09
C THR A 353 11.72 -21.81 1.13
N LEU A 354 11.45 -21.26 2.32
CA LEU A 354 11.15 -19.85 2.47
C LEU A 354 12.46 -19.06 2.56
N PHE A 355 12.68 -18.20 1.61
CA PHE A 355 13.74 -17.22 1.68
C PHE A 355 13.20 -16.00 2.45
N GLU A 356 13.69 -15.81 3.67
CA GLU A 356 13.48 -14.58 4.41
C GLU A 356 14.64 -13.64 4.06
N ALA A 357 14.40 -12.70 3.16
CA ALA A 357 15.37 -11.65 2.93
C ALA A 357 15.63 -10.96 4.27
N THR A 358 16.87 -10.97 4.73
CA THR A 358 17.31 -10.05 5.77
C THR A 358 16.88 -8.66 5.25
N GLN A 359 16.04 -7.94 5.99
CA GLN A 359 15.62 -6.60 5.59
C GLN A 359 16.90 -5.76 5.47
N GLU A 360 17.48 -5.73 4.29
CA GLU A 360 18.46 -4.69 3.98
C GLU A 360 17.73 -3.37 4.15
N ARG A 361 18.15 -2.61 5.14
CA ARG A 361 17.68 -1.24 5.26
C ARG A 361 17.94 -0.59 3.90
N PRO A 362 16.92 0.00 3.24
CA PRO A 362 17.12 0.62 1.94
C PRO A 362 18.32 1.56 2.04
N ALA A 363 19.22 1.49 1.07
CA ALA A 363 20.40 2.33 1.02
C ALA A 363 19.99 3.78 1.26
N ARG A 364 20.58 4.40 2.26
CA ARG A 364 20.27 5.77 2.67
C ARG A 364 20.44 6.71 1.48
N ARG A 365 19.36 7.37 1.08
CA ARG A 365 19.42 8.43 0.07
C ARG A 365 19.74 9.75 0.78
N THR A 366 20.92 10.30 0.53
CA THR A 366 21.31 11.62 1.04
C THR A 366 20.52 12.73 0.35
N VAL A 367 20.12 13.75 1.09
CA VAL A 367 19.40 14.92 0.56
C VAL A 367 20.41 15.82 -0.16
N LYS A 368 20.44 15.77 -1.51
CA LYS A 368 21.44 16.50 -2.32
C LYS A 368 21.04 17.95 -2.66
N SER A 369 19.74 18.20 -2.85
CA SER A 369 19.23 19.51 -3.28
C SER A 369 19.08 20.47 -2.09
N GLU A 370 19.57 21.71 -2.21
CA GLU A 370 19.39 22.73 -1.17
C GLU A 370 17.91 23.07 -0.91
N ARG A 371 17.08 23.05 -1.96
CA ARG A 371 15.64 23.22 -1.81
C ARG A 371 15.03 22.08 -0.96
N ALA A 372 15.46 20.85 -1.18
CA ALA A 372 15.01 19.71 -0.37
C ALA A 372 15.53 19.79 1.08
N ARG A 373 16.76 20.24 1.29
CA ARG A 373 17.32 20.50 2.63
C ARG A 373 16.52 21.57 3.38
N ALA A 374 16.14 22.65 2.71
CA ALA A 374 15.30 23.69 3.29
C ALA A 374 13.94 23.15 3.76
N ILE A 375 13.30 22.29 2.94
CA ILE A 375 12.04 21.61 3.31
C ILE A 375 12.25 20.71 4.54
N VAL A 376 13.30 19.89 4.54
CA VAL A 376 13.61 19.01 5.67
C VAL A 376 13.84 19.81 6.94
N ARG A 377 14.62 20.90 6.89
CA ARG A 377 14.84 21.81 8.03
C ARG A 377 13.51 22.37 8.57
N ALA A 378 12.63 22.81 7.69
CA ALA A 378 11.32 23.33 8.09
C ALA A 378 10.45 22.24 8.76
N VAL A 379 10.48 20.99 8.24
CA VAL A 379 9.78 19.85 8.84
C VAL A 379 10.34 19.53 10.22
N LEU A 380 11.67 19.47 10.38
CA LEU A 380 12.31 19.20 11.67
C LEU A 380 11.96 20.27 12.72
N ARG A 381 12.02 21.56 12.36
CA ARG A 381 11.59 22.64 13.25
C ARG A 381 10.14 22.51 13.68
N ARG A 382 9.25 22.17 12.74
CA ARG A 382 7.83 21.98 13.04
C ARG A 382 7.61 20.79 13.99
N ARG A 383 8.33 19.69 13.82
CA ARG A 383 8.28 18.53 14.74
C ARG A 383 8.73 18.90 16.13
N ILE A 384 9.87 19.61 16.25
CA ILE A 384 10.35 20.11 17.54
C ILE A 384 9.28 20.97 18.22
N ALA A 385 8.74 21.97 17.52
CA ALA A 385 7.72 22.85 18.07
C ALA A 385 6.47 22.07 18.53
N GLN A 386 6.07 21.02 17.80
CA GLN A 386 4.95 20.15 18.18
C GLN A 386 5.24 19.35 19.45
N SER A 387 6.44 18.78 19.59
CA SER A 387 6.83 18.01 20.77
C SER A 387 6.98 18.91 22.00
N VAL A 388 7.55 20.10 21.82
CA VAL A 388 7.64 21.13 22.87
C VAL A 388 6.24 21.53 23.36
N ARG A 389 5.30 21.76 22.43
CA ARG A 389 3.92 22.09 22.76
C ARG A 389 3.20 20.95 23.50
N LEU A 390 3.44 19.70 23.09
CA LEU A 390 2.85 18.52 23.75
C LEU A 390 3.40 18.34 25.17
N ALA A 391 4.70 18.54 25.38
CA ALA A 391 5.32 18.51 26.68
C ALA A 391 4.73 19.61 27.59
N ALA A 392 4.63 20.84 27.10
CA ALA A 392 4.03 21.95 27.82
C ALA A 392 2.56 21.68 28.22
N TYR A 393 1.80 21.03 27.35
CA TYR A 393 0.42 20.60 27.67
C TYR A 393 0.39 19.54 28.79
N LYS A 394 1.21 18.49 28.67
CA LYS A 394 1.29 17.43 29.69
C LYS A 394 1.69 17.98 31.06
N ASP A 395 2.70 18.83 31.09
CA ASP A 395 3.20 19.43 32.31
C ASP A 395 2.17 20.39 32.94
N ALA A 396 1.52 21.23 32.13
CA ALA A 396 0.43 22.08 32.64
C ALA A 396 -0.76 21.25 33.15
N ALA A 397 -1.04 20.09 32.54
CA ALA A 397 -2.07 19.18 33.01
C ALA A 397 -1.70 18.47 34.33
N SER A 398 -0.41 18.32 34.63
CA SER A 398 0.07 17.69 35.89
C SER A 398 0.24 18.66 37.05
N LEU A 399 0.00 19.99 36.85
CA LEU A 399 0.07 20.97 37.93
C LEU A 399 -0.82 20.55 39.13
N THR A 400 -0.29 20.67 40.32
CA THR A 400 -0.99 20.44 41.58
C THR A 400 -1.06 21.71 42.43
N GLY A 401 -1.98 21.75 43.40
CA GLY A 401 -2.22 22.92 44.24
C GLY A 401 -3.49 23.69 43.81
N ARG A 402 -3.71 24.83 44.45
CA ARG A 402 -4.90 25.66 44.22
C ARG A 402 -4.72 26.53 42.99
N LEU A 403 -5.27 26.10 41.86
CA LEU A 403 -5.21 26.83 40.59
C LEU A 403 -6.43 27.75 40.37
N ALA A 404 -7.53 27.52 41.08
CA ALA A 404 -8.72 28.33 41.00
C ALA A 404 -8.41 29.81 41.29
N GLY A 405 -8.77 30.72 40.37
CA GLY A 405 -8.45 32.15 40.48
C GLY A 405 -7.10 32.57 39.89
N MET A 406 -6.25 31.64 39.43
CA MET A 406 -4.90 31.95 38.90
C MET A 406 -4.89 32.36 37.42
N THR A 407 -6.04 32.54 36.78
CA THR A 407 -6.13 32.88 35.35
C THR A 407 -5.32 34.16 35.01
N HIS A 408 -5.42 35.16 35.87
CA HIS A 408 -4.67 36.43 35.70
C HIS A 408 -3.17 36.26 36.00
N ALA A 409 -2.79 35.41 36.96
CA ALA A 409 -1.39 35.12 37.27
C ALA A 409 -0.70 34.47 36.07
N PHE A 410 -1.30 33.45 35.46
CA PHE A 410 -0.77 32.82 34.25
C PHE A 410 -0.74 33.77 33.04
N ALA A 411 -1.76 34.65 32.88
CA ALA A 411 -1.73 35.67 31.83
C ALA A 411 -0.58 36.66 32.03
N ARG A 412 -0.31 37.04 33.29
CA ARG A 412 0.82 37.91 33.64
C ARG A 412 2.17 37.25 33.31
N LEU A 413 2.32 35.98 33.63
CA LEU A 413 3.52 35.19 33.28
C LEU A 413 3.71 35.10 31.77
N GLU A 414 2.62 34.87 30.99
CA GLU A 414 2.65 34.88 29.52
C GLU A 414 3.18 36.24 29.00
N THR A 415 2.71 37.37 29.57
CA THR A 415 3.16 38.72 29.16
C THR A 415 4.65 38.96 29.45
N MET A 416 5.22 38.31 30.47
CA MET A 416 6.65 38.46 30.81
C MET A 416 7.57 37.83 29.77
N LEU A 417 7.10 36.88 28.97
CA LEU A 417 7.88 36.30 27.86
C LEU A 417 8.28 37.36 26.83
N GLY A 418 7.46 38.39 26.67
CA GLY A 418 7.70 39.47 25.72
C GLY A 418 7.39 39.09 24.26
N PRO A 419 7.84 39.88 23.28
CA PRO A 419 7.59 39.64 21.89
C PRO A 419 8.40 38.47 21.35
N ARG A 420 7.88 37.81 20.29
CA ARG A 420 8.52 36.65 19.65
C ARG A 420 9.74 37.03 18.78
N GLU A 421 9.91 38.30 18.47
CA GLU A 421 11.00 38.78 17.62
C GLU A 421 12.38 38.67 18.29
N ASP A 422 12.44 38.61 19.61
CA ASP A 422 13.69 38.45 20.39
C ASP A 422 13.64 37.12 21.17
N LEU A 423 13.92 36.03 20.50
CA LEU A 423 13.90 34.70 21.11
C LEU A 423 15.18 34.38 21.87
N GLU A 424 16.35 34.86 21.40
CA GLU A 424 17.65 34.56 22.02
C GLU A 424 17.74 35.10 23.44
N GLY A 425 17.27 36.33 23.65
CA GLY A 425 17.21 36.95 24.97
C GLY A 425 16.01 36.54 25.83
N ALA A 426 15.06 35.72 25.32
CA ALA A 426 13.82 35.42 26.01
C ALA A 426 14.01 34.79 27.40
N PRO A 427 14.89 33.79 27.62
CA PRO A 427 15.09 33.19 28.94
C PRO A 427 15.59 34.22 29.99
N ALA A 428 16.60 35.01 29.65
CA ALA A 428 17.17 36.01 30.54
C ALA A 428 16.16 37.11 30.87
N ARG A 429 15.46 37.61 29.84
CA ARG A 429 14.43 38.65 29.97
C ARG A 429 13.27 38.21 30.85
N PHE A 430 12.78 36.98 30.64
CA PHE A 430 11.70 36.41 31.46
C PHE A 430 12.12 36.30 32.91
N ARG A 431 13.29 35.71 33.18
CA ARG A 431 13.81 35.51 34.55
C ARG A 431 14.03 36.84 35.27
N ALA A 432 14.58 37.87 34.60
CA ALA A 432 14.76 39.18 35.18
C ALA A 432 13.42 39.83 35.57
N LYS A 433 12.42 39.81 34.69
CA LYS A 433 11.08 40.33 34.97
C LYS A 433 10.39 39.55 36.11
N PHE A 434 10.51 38.24 36.08
CA PHE A 434 9.93 37.36 37.11
C PHE A 434 10.59 37.61 38.48
N ALA A 435 11.90 37.67 38.53
CA ALA A 435 12.64 37.96 39.78
C ALA A 435 12.29 39.33 40.37
N ALA A 436 12.18 40.35 39.51
CA ALA A 436 11.78 41.70 39.96
C ALA A 436 10.37 41.72 40.56
N GLU A 437 9.43 40.97 39.97
CA GLU A 437 8.04 40.94 40.45
C GLU A 437 7.81 40.01 41.65
N VAL A 438 8.55 38.90 41.77
CA VAL A 438 8.38 37.90 42.85
C VAL A 438 9.39 38.11 44.01
N GLY A 439 10.46 38.91 43.79
CA GLY A 439 11.50 39.19 44.77
C GLY A 439 11.01 40.03 45.95
N ALA A 440 10.02 40.89 45.79
CA ALA A 440 9.38 41.61 46.91
C ALA A 440 8.43 40.70 47.70
N LYS A 441 8.73 40.45 48.97
CA LYS A 441 7.88 39.67 49.87
C LYS A 441 6.47 40.27 49.88
N ARG A 442 5.45 39.56 49.35
CA ARG A 442 4.02 39.87 49.35
C ARG A 442 3.38 40.39 48.07
N THR A 443 4.02 40.26 46.91
CA THR A 443 3.32 40.59 45.66
C THR A 443 2.14 39.60 45.42
N PRO A 444 1.09 40.05 44.74
CA PRO A 444 -0.05 39.17 44.39
C PRO A 444 0.39 37.92 43.64
N LEU A 445 1.36 38.04 42.70
CA LEU A 445 1.86 36.91 41.91
C LEU A 445 2.61 35.90 42.82
N ALA A 446 3.45 36.36 43.76
CA ALA A 446 4.16 35.49 44.68
C ALA A 446 3.21 34.67 45.56
N ARG A 447 2.12 35.29 46.04
CA ARG A 447 1.07 34.60 46.82
C ARG A 447 0.29 33.60 46.00
N HIS A 448 -0.03 33.91 44.75
CA HIS A 448 -0.74 32.95 43.86
C HIS A 448 0.10 31.71 43.52
N LEU A 449 1.42 31.85 43.41
CA LEU A 449 2.32 30.74 43.11
C LEU A 449 2.68 29.88 44.33
N GLU A 450 2.31 30.32 45.55
CA GLU A 450 2.58 29.55 46.76
C GLU A 450 1.83 28.23 46.79
N GLY A 451 2.55 27.12 46.98
CA GLY A 451 1.98 25.77 47.01
C GLY A 451 1.56 25.21 45.65
N VAL A 452 1.81 25.94 44.54
CA VAL A 452 1.61 25.40 43.18
C VAL A 452 2.85 24.61 42.76
N LYS A 453 2.68 23.33 42.45
CA LYS A 453 3.78 22.42 42.15
C LYS A 453 3.65 21.80 40.76
N LEU A 454 4.78 21.55 40.14
CA LEU A 454 4.95 20.72 38.99
C LEU A 454 5.86 19.54 39.35
N GLY A 455 5.25 18.34 39.43
CA GLY A 455 5.91 17.20 40.05
C GLY A 455 6.22 17.45 41.55
N ALA A 456 7.48 17.25 41.95
CA ALA A 456 7.94 17.47 43.34
C ALA A 456 8.38 18.91 43.62
N ALA A 457 8.54 19.76 42.58
CA ALA A 457 9.10 21.09 42.71
C ALA A 457 8.02 22.20 42.70
N GLU A 458 8.24 23.27 43.46
CA GLU A 458 7.39 24.44 43.36
C GLU A 458 7.56 25.14 42.02
N LEU A 459 6.44 25.51 41.38
CA LEU A 459 6.45 26.19 40.06
C LEU A 459 7.27 27.51 40.13
N ARG A 460 7.23 28.21 41.25
CA ARG A 460 8.01 29.43 41.50
C ARG A 460 9.51 29.20 41.32
N ASP A 461 10.06 28.12 41.87
CA ASP A 461 11.50 27.81 41.84
C ASP A 461 11.93 27.37 40.43
N ILE A 462 11.08 26.66 39.71
CA ILE A 462 11.28 26.31 38.32
C ILE A 462 11.35 27.61 37.44
N LEU A 463 10.41 28.53 37.65
CA LEU A 463 10.37 29.80 36.88
C LEU A 463 11.54 30.71 37.16
N ARG A 464 12.15 30.69 38.36
CA ARG A 464 13.39 31.39 38.67
C ARG A 464 14.59 30.89 37.90
N GLY A 465 14.59 29.60 37.55
CA GLY A 465 15.69 28.97 36.82
C GLY A 465 16.98 28.85 37.61
N GLU A 466 16.91 28.98 38.93
CA GLU A 466 18.09 28.85 39.84
C GLU A 466 18.55 27.36 39.90
N ARG A 467 17.68 26.44 39.49
CA ARG A 467 17.93 25.01 39.46
C ARG A 467 17.60 24.47 38.05
N PRO A 468 18.54 24.42 37.14
CA PRO A 468 18.31 23.96 35.76
C PRO A 468 17.78 22.53 35.68
N GLU A 469 18.12 21.69 36.67
CA GLU A 469 17.64 20.30 36.79
C GLU A 469 16.13 20.20 37.04
N LEU A 470 15.50 21.24 37.54
CA LEU A 470 14.05 21.31 37.77
C LEU A 470 13.28 21.83 36.55
N SER A 471 13.96 22.20 35.46
CA SER A 471 13.28 22.65 34.25
C SER A 471 12.55 21.51 33.60
N PRO A 472 11.22 21.59 33.44
CA PRO A 472 10.42 20.47 32.93
C PRO A 472 10.85 20.00 31.53
N TYR A 473 11.19 20.96 30.65
CA TYR A 473 11.64 20.63 29.29
C TYR A 473 13.10 20.13 29.23
N ALA A 474 13.84 20.16 30.34
CA ALA A 474 15.18 19.57 30.40
C ALA A 474 15.16 18.05 30.20
N SER A 475 14.03 17.40 30.51
CA SER A 475 13.80 15.96 30.28
C SER A 475 13.23 15.66 28.88
N LEU A 476 12.94 16.66 28.07
CA LEU A 476 12.41 16.48 26.73
C LEU A 476 13.45 15.85 25.81
N ASP A 477 13.23 14.61 25.40
CA ASP A 477 14.09 13.93 24.42
C ASP A 477 13.62 14.23 22.99
N LEU A 478 14.44 14.98 22.26
CA LEU A 478 14.22 15.29 20.85
C LEU A 478 14.86 14.26 19.90
N SER A 479 15.43 13.18 20.39
CA SER A 479 16.15 12.20 19.55
C SER A 479 15.23 11.51 18.52
N ALA A 480 14.01 11.20 18.91
CA ALA A 480 12.99 10.62 18.03
C ALA A 480 12.48 11.63 16.98
N GLU A 481 12.38 12.91 17.34
CA GLU A 481 11.86 13.96 16.47
C GLU A 481 12.90 14.47 15.48
N VAL A 482 14.17 14.41 15.85
CA VAL A 482 15.31 14.86 15.05
C VAL A 482 16.32 13.72 14.93
N PRO A 483 16.08 12.73 14.06
CA PRO A 483 17.07 11.68 13.80
C PRO A 483 18.39 12.31 13.36
N GLN A 484 19.48 11.87 13.99
CA GLN A 484 20.81 12.46 13.76
C GLN A 484 21.19 12.49 12.28
N GLU A 485 20.99 11.37 11.60
CA GLU A 485 21.30 11.22 10.19
C GLU A 485 20.54 12.19 9.28
N LEU A 486 19.27 12.45 9.58
CA LEU A 486 18.45 13.37 8.80
C LEU A 486 18.85 14.84 9.08
N ALA A 487 19.24 15.13 10.32
CA ALA A 487 19.77 16.44 10.70
C ALA A 487 21.07 16.75 9.96
N GLU A 488 22.00 15.80 9.91
CA GLU A 488 23.27 15.94 9.19
C GLU A 488 23.06 16.18 7.70
N ASP A 489 22.19 15.37 7.05
CA ASP A 489 21.87 15.53 5.62
C ASP A 489 21.23 16.88 5.31
N ALA A 490 20.42 17.41 6.21
CA ALA A 490 19.78 18.70 6.04
C ALA A 490 20.69 19.88 6.41
N GLY A 491 21.87 19.64 7.00
CA GLY A 491 22.68 20.69 7.62
C GLY A 491 21.91 21.39 8.75
N PHE A 492 21.16 20.60 9.55
CA PHE A 492 20.35 21.10 10.64
C PHE A 492 21.06 20.80 11.98
N SER A 493 21.44 21.87 12.70
CA SER A 493 21.97 21.71 14.04
C SER A 493 20.85 21.43 15.03
N ARG A 494 20.99 20.35 15.82
CA ARG A 494 20.04 20.02 16.89
C ARG A 494 20.09 21.12 17.95
N PRO A 495 18.95 21.73 18.33
CA PRO A 495 18.96 22.76 19.36
C PRO A 495 19.39 22.19 20.72
N ALA A 496 20.18 22.94 21.44
CA ALA A 496 20.52 22.66 22.85
C ALA A 496 19.36 23.11 23.72
N LEU A 497 18.59 22.16 24.28
CA LEU A 497 17.34 22.43 25.02
C LEU A 497 17.49 23.53 26.09
N LYS A 498 18.65 23.60 26.77
CA LYS A 498 18.90 24.56 27.84
C LYS A 498 19.06 25.99 27.37
N ASP A 499 19.62 26.18 26.18
CA ASP A 499 20.09 27.46 25.67
C ASP A 499 19.28 27.97 24.47
N ASP A 500 18.34 27.15 24.00
CA ASP A 500 17.50 27.50 22.85
C ASP A 500 16.32 28.39 23.28
N GLY A 501 16.42 29.67 22.96
CA GLY A 501 15.40 30.66 23.30
C GLY A 501 14.06 30.43 22.63
N GLU A 502 14.02 29.80 21.44
CA GLU A 502 12.77 29.42 20.75
C GLU A 502 12.05 28.30 21.50
N ILE A 503 12.78 27.26 21.93
CA ILE A 503 12.22 26.16 22.75
C ILE A 503 11.71 26.71 24.08
N PHE A 504 12.50 27.54 24.76
CA PHE A 504 12.09 28.18 26.01
C PHE A 504 10.79 28.96 25.82
N TYR A 505 10.77 29.85 24.83
CA TYR A 505 9.62 30.70 24.55
C TYR A 505 8.36 29.89 24.23
N ASP A 506 8.45 28.95 23.28
CA ASP A 506 7.30 28.14 22.86
C ASP A 506 6.80 27.23 23.98
N TYR A 507 7.69 26.61 24.77
CA TYR A 507 7.30 25.80 25.91
C TYR A 507 6.49 26.61 26.91
N TRP A 508 7.05 27.71 27.46
CA TRP A 508 6.39 28.50 28.50
C TRP A 508 5.14 29.21 28.00
N LEU A 509 5.10 29.63 26.75
CA LEU A 509 3.91 30.21 26.13
C LEU A 509 2.74 29.21 26.16
N TRP A 510 2.97 27.98 25.69
CA TRP A 510 1.95 26.96 25.67
C TRP A 510 1.62 26.44 27.07
N PHE A 511 2.60 26.31 27.95
CA PHE A 511 2.39 25.94 29.34
C PHE A 511 1.42 26.94 30.03
N PHE A 512 1.68 28.22 29.97
CA PHE A 512 0.82 29.22 30.61
C PHE A 512 -0.59 29.26 30.02
N ARG A 513 -0.73 29.09 28.71
CA ARG A 513 -2.02 29.00 28.04
C ARG A 513 -2.82 27.78 28.50
N HIS A 514 -2.19 26.62 28.65
CA HIS A 514 -2.86 25.43 29.15
C HIS A 514 -3.13 25.49 30.65
N ALA A 515 -2.23 26.01 31.43
CA ALA A 515 -2.44 26.25 32.86
C ALA A 515 -3.62 27.19 33.14
N ARG A 516 -3.79 28.23 32.32
CA ARG A 516 -5.02 29.09 32.36
C ARG A 516 -6.30 28.30 32.14
N LYS A 517 -6.34 27.44 31.14
CA LYS A 517 -7.51 26.58 30.87
C LYS A 517 -7.81 25.67 32.06
N ARG A 518 -6.77 25.08 32.66
CA ARG A 518 -6.91 24.23 33.84
C ARG A 518 -7.42 25.01 35.07
N ALA A 519 -6.93 26.23 35.27
CA ALA A 519 -7.40 27.11 36.34
C ALA A 519 -8.90 27.46 36.20
N VAL A 520 -9.39 27.66 34.97
CA VAL A 520 -10.82 27.84 34.69
C VAL A 520 -11.63 26.58 34.99
N GLN A 521 -11.09 25.42 34.58
CA GLN A 521 -11.75 24.15 34.83
C GLN A 521 -11.87 23.84 36.35
N GLN A 522 -10.79 23.96 37.08
CA GLN A 522 -10.78 23.75 38.52
C GLN A 522 -11.74 24.73 39.28
N ARG A 523 -11.90 25.96 38.76
CA ARG A 523 -12.88 26.90 39.27
C ARG A 523 -14.32 26.44 39.06
N LYS A 524 -14.63 25.81 37.94
CA LYS A 524 -15.95 25.24 37.63
C LYS A 524 -16.23 24.04 38.53
N GLU A 525 -15.28 23.11 38.61
CA GLU A 525 -15.38 21.92 39.48
C GLU A 525 -15.52 22.24 40.98
N ALA A 526 -15.07 23.40 41.42
CA ALA A 526 -15.25 23.89 42.80
C ALA A 526 -16.56 24.65 43.01
N ALA A 527 -17.29 24.97 41.94
CA ALA A 527 -18.57 25.69 42.00
C ALA A 527 -19.78 24.75 41.86
N ASP A 528 -19.52 23.58 41.25
CA ASP A 528 -20.47 22.46 41.18
C ASP A 528 -20.35 21.61 42.48
#